data_ab2bb3d6b0ea179cddd01a7877f6de98
#
_entry.id   ab2bb3d6b0ea179cddd01a7877f6de98
#
_cell.length_a   1.000
_cell.length_b   1.000
_cell.length_c   1.000
_cell.angle_alpha   90.00
_cell.angle_beta   90.00
_cell.angle_gamma   90.00
#
_symmetry.space_group_name_H-M   'P 1'
#
loop_
_entity.id
_entity.type
_entity.pdbx_description
1 polymer ?
#
loop_
_entity_poly.entity_id
_entity_poly.type
_entity_poly.pdbx_seq_one_letter_code
_entity_poly.pdbx_strand_id
1 'polypeptide(L)'
;MRPALAAVFVLATLGLAAPAVAQDGAALFNTQCKTCHSVTGPSTPAGPTLKGVAGRKAASAPGYSYSAGLTRKGGTWTDANLDAYLTNPSAYAQGTKMFNRVANQQARASIIAYLKTVK
;
A
#
# COMPACT_ATOMS: atom_id res chain seq x y z
N MET A 1 29.83 -56.70 -10.21
CA MET A 1 30.04 -55.26 -9.85
C MET A 1 28.80 -54.48 -10.18
N ARG A 2 28.10 -54.00 -9.19
CA ARG A 2 26.95 -53.12 -9.37
C ARG A 2 27.39 -51.70 -9.05
N PRO A 3 27.20 -50.71 -9.93
CA PRO A 3 27.49 -49.33 -9.59
C PRO A 3 26.41 -48.79 -8.64
N ALA A 4 26.84 -48.24 -7.51
CA ALA A 4 25.98 -47.56 -6.60
C ALA A 4 25.59 -46.20 -7.20
N LEU A 5 24.30 -46.01 -7.46
CA LEU A 5 23.73 -44.70 -7.82
C LEU A 5 23.67 -43.86 -6.57
N ALA A 6 24.55 -42.87 -6.46
CA ALA A 6 24.47 -41.84 -5.44
C ALA A 6 23.31 -40.89 -5.80
N ALA A 7 22.27 -40.97 -5.02
CA ALA A 7 21.17 -39.99 -5.12
C ALA A 7 21.64 -38.63 -4.55
N VAL A 8 21.83 -37.67 -5.44
CA VAL A 8 22.08 -36.27 -5.04
C VAL A 8 20.75 -35.67 -4.63
N PHE A 9 20.54 -35.50 -3.32
CA PHE A 9 19.43 -34.69 -2.80
C PHE A 9 19.77 -33.22 -2.99
N VAL A 10 19.16 -32.60 -3.97
CA VAL A 10 19.17 -31.13 -4.10
C VAL A 10 18.16 -30.58 -3.10
N LEU A 11 18.62 -30.04 -1.99
CA LEU A 11 17.79 -29.26 -1.11
C LEU A 11 17.44 -27.96 -1.84
N ALA A 12 16.22 -27.88 -2.37
CA ALA A 12 15.66 -26.63 -2.83
C ALA A 12 15.36 -25.76 -1.61
N THR A 13 16.17 -24.74 -1.37
CA THR A 13 15.86 -23.69 -0.39
C THR A 13 14.73 -22.85 -0.95
N LEU A 14 13.50 -23.05 -0.43
CA LEU A 14 12.39 -22.14 -0.68
C LEU A 14 12.68 -20.81 0.05
N GLY A 15 13.23 -19.85 -0.67
CA GLY A 15 13.36 -18.50 -0.17
C GLY A 15 11.96 -17.87 0.01
N LEU A 16 11.73 -17.22 1.15
CA LEU A 16 10.51 -16.43 1.40
C LEU A 16 10.60 -15.15 0.55
N ALA A 17 10.04 -15.18 -0.67
CA ALA A 17 9.86 -13.99 -1.49
C ALA A 17 8.55 -13.28 -1.13
N ALA A 18 8.53 -11.93 -1.19
CA ALA A 18 7.29 -11.15 -1.07
C ALA A 18 6.32 -11.55 -2.21
N PRO A 19 4.99 -11.54 -1.98
CA PRO A 19 4.02 -11.80 -3.03
C PRO A 19 4.24 -10.90 -4.24
N ALA A 20 4.14 -11.45 -5.45
CA ALA A 20 4.35 -10.70 -6.70
C ALA A 20 3.45 -9.46 -6.78
N VAL A 21 2.19 -9.56 -6.32
CA VAL A 21 1.25 -8.43 -6.28
C VAL A 21 1.75 -7.28 -5.40
N ALA A 22 2.40 -7.56 -4.27
CA ALA A 22 2.98 -6.53 -3.40
C ALA A 22 4.24 -5.92 -4.01
N GLN A 23 5.03 -6.68 -4.78
CA GLN A 23 6.19 -6.18 -5.52
C GLN A 23 5.77 -5.23 -6.63
N ASP A 24 4.70 -5.57 -7.38
CA ASP A 24 4.10 -4.67 -8.37
C ASP A 24 3.56 -3.40 -7.71
N GLY A 25 2.97 -3.53 -6.52
CA GLY A 25 2.49 -2.42 -5.71
C GLY A 25 3.59 -1.45 -5.28
N ALA A 26 4.77 -1.95 -4.95
CA ALA A 26 5.94 -1.12 -4.63
C ALA A 26 6.36 -0.27 -5.82
N ALA A 27 6.41 -0.85 -7.01
CA ALA A 27 6.74 -0.14 -8.24
C ALA A 27 5.68 0.92 -8.58
N LEU A 28 4.40 0.58 -8.46
CA LEU A 28 3.27 1.51 -8.66
C LEU A 28 3.28 2.65 -7.63
N PHE A 29 3.57 2.34 -6.38
CA PHE A 29 3.72 3.36 -5.34
C PHE A 29 4.80 4.38 -5.70
N ASN A 30 5.95 3.91 -6.15
CA ASN A 30 7.07 4.77 -6.53
C ASN A 30 6.72 5.72 -7.68
N THR A 31 5.89 5.30 -8.62
CA THR A 31 5.50 6.13 -9.77
C THR A 31 4.29 7.02 -9.50
N GLN A 32 3.35 6.59 -8.67
CA GLN A 32 2.04 7.26 -8.51
C GLN A 32 1.82 7.93 -7.16
N CYS A 33 2.53 7.53 -6.12
CA CYS A 33 2.25 7.94 -4.74
C CYS A 33 3.42 8.68 -4.08
N LYS A 34 4.64 8.32 -4.43
CA LYS A 34 5.87 8.77 -3.74
C LYS A 34 6.09 10.29 -3.83
N THR A 35 5.54 10.96 -4.82
CA THR A 35 5.65 12.43 -4.95
C THR A 35 5.09 13.15 -3.72
N CYS A 36 4.03 12.60 -3.11
CA CYS A 36 3.35 13.21 -1.97
C CYS A 36 3.47 12.40 -0.68
N HIS A 37 3.73 11.10 -0.77
CA HIS A 37 3.72 10.20 0.38
C HIS A 37 5.04 9.49 0.61
N SER A 38 5.33 9.20 1.88
CA SER A 38 6.41 8.31 2.31
C SER A 38 5.82 7.13 3.06
N VAL A 39 6.50 5.98 3.02
CA VAL A 39 6.17 4.79 3.82
C VAL A 39 7.14 4.58 4.98
N THR A 40 8.20 5.36 5.04
CA THR A 40 9.26 5.25 6.07
C THR A 40 9.47 6.53 6.87
N GLY A 41 9.23 7.68 6.26
CA GLY A 41 9.44 8.99 6.85
C GLY A 41 8.18 9.62 7.45
N PRO A 42 8.32 10.83 8.02
CA PRO A 42 7.19 11.57 8.57
C PRO A 42 6.27 12.12 7.48
N SER A 43 5.11 12.61 7.91
CA SER A 43 4.23 13.42 7.06
C SER A 43 4.95 14.70 6.60
N THR A 44 4.57 15.17 5.42
CA THR A 44 5.03 16.45 4.85
C THR A 44 3.81 17.31 4.47
N PRO A 45 4.00 18.59 4.12
CA PRO A 45 2.87 19.40 3.62
C PRO A 45 2.20 18.83 2.36
N ALA A 46 2.92 18.03 1.56
CA ALA A 46 2.40 17.40 0.36
C ALA A 46 1.45 16.23 0.64
N GLY A 47 1.66 15.51 1.74
CA GLY A 47 0.80 14.39 2.11
C GLY A 47 1.18 13.75 3.44
N PRO A 48 0.23 13.02 4.06
CA PRO A 48 0.52 12.28 5.28
C PRO A 48 1.42 11.08 5.00
N THR A 49 2.17 10.69 6.05
CA THR A 49 2.89 9.42 5.98
C THR A 49 1.92 8.27 5.81
N LEU A 50 2.28 7.31 4.96
CA LEU A 50 1.53 6.06 4.78
C LEU A 50 2.12 4.89 5.59
N LYS A 51 3.10 5.18 6.46
CA LYS A 51 3.65 4.17 7.35
C LYS A 51 2.54 3.61 8.25
N GLY A 52 2.31 2.30 8.15
CA GLY A 52 1.27 1.63 8.92
C GLY A 52 -0.16 2.02 8.55
N VAL A 53 -0.39 2.56 7.35
CA VAL A 53 -1.71 3.07 6.94
C VAL A 53 -2.79 1.99 6.88
N ALA A 54 -2.45 0.79 6.44
CA ALA A 54 -3.41 -0.32 6.40
C ALA A 54 -3.85 -0.69 7.82
N GLY A 55 -5.16 -0.58 8.08
CA GLY A 55 -5.74 -0.80 9.41
C GLY A 55 -5.66 0.39 10.36
N ARG A 56 -5.04 1.49 9.96
CA ARG A 56 -4.95 2.72 10.77
C ARG A 56 -6.25 3.51 10.68
N LYS A 57 -6.57 4.23 11.75
CA LYS A 57 -7.68 5.19 11.75
C LYS A 57 -7.45 6.28 10.70
N ALA A 58 -8.48 6.59 9.92
CA ALA A 58 -8.41 7.68 8.95
C ALA A 58 -8.12 9.03 9.62
N ALA A 59 -7.40 9.88 8.93
CA ALA A 59 -7.02 11.22 9.39
C ALA A 59 -6.25 11.23 10.71
N SER A 60 -5.42 10.22 10.98
CA SER A 60 -4.76 10.03 12.28
C SER A 60 -3.24 10.22 12.27
N ALA A 61 -2.59 10.29 11.11
CA ALA A 61 -1.15 10.48 11.07
C ALA A 61 -0.76 11.86 11.61
N PRO A 62 0.25 11.95 12.49
CA PRO A 62 0.70 13.23 13.01
C PRO A 62 1.42 14.05 11.92
N GLY A 63 1.44 15.37 12.09
CA GLY A 63 2.21 16.27 11.23
C GLY A 63 1.58 16.59 9.88
N TYR A 64 0.32 16.22 9.66
CA TYR A 64 -0.41 16.58 8.45
C TYR A 64 -1.77 17.19 8.77
N SER A 65 -2.12 18.25 8.04
CA SER A 65 -3.41 18.91 8.17
C SER A 65 -4.42 18.32 7.19
N TYR A 66 -5.25 17.40 7.68
CA TYR A 66 -6.26 16.73 6.87
C TYR A 66 -7.41 17.63 6.47
N SER A 67 -8.06 17.31 5.34
CA SER A 67 -9.31 17.97 4.96
C SER A 67 -10.42 17.69 5.98
N ALA A 68 -11.33 18.65 6.13
CA ALA A 68 -12.52 18.45 6.97
C ALA A 68 -13.37 17.28 6.46
N GLY A 69 -13.46 17.09 5.15
CA GLY A 69 -14.21 15.99 4.54
C GLY A 69 -13.68 14.62 4.92
N LEU A 70 -12.37 14.41 4.87
CA LEU A 70 -11.77 13.14 5.26
C LEU A 70 -11.90 12.90 6.77
N THR A 71 -11.70 13.94 7.57
CA THR A 71 -11.87 13.88 9.04
C THR A 71 -13.30 13.50 9.41
N ARG A 72 -14.29 14.09 8.76
CA ARG A 72 -15.72 13.75 8.99
C ARG A 72 -16.06 12.34 8.53
N LYS A 73 -15.51 11.90 7.38
CA LYS A 73 -15.71 10.55 6.88
C LYS A 73 -15.22 9.52 7.91
N GLY A 74 -14.05 9.75 8.49
CA GLY A 74 -13.51 8.91 9.56
C GLY A 74 -13.35 7.46 9.15
N GLY A 75 -13.50 6.56 10.11
CA GLY A 75 -13.37 5.13 9.91
C GLY A 75 -11.92 4.65 9.93
N THR A 76 -11.73 3.43 9.49
CA THR A 76 -10.43 2.74 9.46
C THR A 76 -10.05 2.41 8.03
N TRP A 77 -8.77 2.48 7.70
CA TRP A 77 -8.27 2.11 6.39
C TRP A 77 -8.25 0.60 6.20
N THR A 78 -9.45 0.02 6.05
CA THR A 78 -9.63 -1.36 5.57
C THR A 78 -9.26 -1.46 4.10
N ASP A 79 -9.06 -2.67 3.60
CA ASP A 79 -8.82 -2.89 2.17
C ASP A 79 -9.93 -2.27 1.30
N ALA A 80 -11.19 -2.45 1.70
CA ALA A 80 -12.34 -1.88 0.99
C ALA A 80 -12.34 -0.35 0.99
N ASN A 81 -12.02 0.28 2.11
CA ASN A 81 -11.97 1.74 2.21
C ASN A 81 -10.79 2.31 1.42
N LEU A 82 -9.62 1.67 1.47
CA LEU A 82 -8.48 2.04 0.64
C LEU A 82 -8.82 1.95 -0.85
N ASP A 83 -9.47 0.87 -1.27
CA ASP A 83 -9.89 0.70 -2.66
C ASP A 83 -10.88 1.78 -3.10
N ALA A 84 -11.88 2.07 -2.29
CA ALA A 84 -12.88 3.11 -2.58
C ALA A 84 -12.24 4.51 -2.66
N TYR A 85 -11.32 4.82 -1.74
CA TYR A 85 -10.62 6.11 -1.75
C TYR A 85 -9.72 6.28 -2.97
N LEU A 86 -8.94 5.25 -3.32
CA LEU A 86 -8.07 5.28 -4.49
C LEU A 86 -8.85 5.31 -5.81
N THR A 87 -10.05 4.75 -5.83
CA THR A 87 -10.92 4.78 -7.02
C THR A 87 -11.35 6.21 -7.34
N ASN A 88 -11.80 6.95 -6.33
CA ASN A 88 -12.23 8.34 -6.47
C ASN A 88 -12.19 9.03 -5.11
N PRO A 89 -11.07 9.68 -4.76
CA PRO A 89 -10.92 10.32 -3.47
C PRO A 89 -12.02 11.34 -3.16
N SER A 90 -12.41 12.16 -4.15
CA SER A 90 -13.43 13.19 -3.97
C SER A 90 -14.82 12.62 -3.72
N ALA A 91 -15.16 11.49 -4.33
CA ALA A 91 -16.43 10.82 -4.07
C ALA A 91 -16.45 10.14 -2.69
N TYR A 92 -15.31 9.59 -2.25
CA TYR A 92 -15.19 8.96 -0.95
C TYR A 92 -15.23 9.97 0.20
N ALA A 93 -14.50 11.07 0.06
CA ALA A 93 -14.39 12.12 1.07
C ALA A 93 -14.46 13.50 0.41
N GLN A 94 -15.64 14.05 0.28
CA GLN A 94 -15.86 15.34 -0.38
C GLN A 94 -14.99 16.43 0.26
N GLY A 95 -14.28 17.18 -0.59
CA GLY A 95 -13.35 18.20 -0.15
C GLY A 95 -11.95 17.68 0.23
N THR A 96 -11.67 16.43 -0.05
CA THR A 96 -10.31 15.87 0.16
C THR A 96 -9.24 16.65 -0.59
N LYS A 97 -8.03 16.68 -0.04
CA LYS A 97 -6.88 17.34 -0.65
C LYS A 97 -6.17 16.46 -1.69
N MET A 98 -6.47 15.18 -1.73
CA MET A 98 -5.91 14.24 -2.70
C MET A 98 -6.85 14.12 -3.90
N PHE A 99 -6.34 14.37 -5.10
CA PHE A 99 -7.13 14.31 -6.34
C PHE A 99 -6.74 13.15 -7.26
N ASN A 100 -5.62 12.48 -6.98
CA ASN A 100 -5.14 11.38 -7.79
C ASN A 100 -6.07 10.18 -7.69
N ARG A 101 -6.42 9.61 -8.85
CA ARG A 101 -7.23 8.40 -8.96
C ARG A 101 -6.39 7.27 -9.51
N VAL A 102 -6.63 6.07 -9.01
CA VAL A 102 -6.07 4.84 -9.57
C VAL A 102 -7.24 4.08 -10.21
N ALA A 103 -7.46 4.31 -11.51
CA ALA A 103 -8.63 3.78 -12.23
C ALA A 103 -8.58 2.25 -12.38
N ASN A 104 -7.40 1.68 -12.54
CA ASN A 104 -7.23 0.26 -12.76
C ASN A 104 -7.38 -0.51 -11.45
N GLN A 105 -8.34 -1.43 -11.40
CA GLN A 105 -8.64 -2.24 -10.21
C GLN A 105 -7.45 -3.10 -9.78
N GLN A 106 -6.74 -3.71 -10.72
CA GLN A 106 -5.57 -4.53 -10.43
C GLN A 106 -4.44 -3.70 -9.84
N ALA A 107 -4.22 -2.50 -10.35
CA ALA A 107 -3.23 -1.56 -9.80
C ALA A 107 -3.58 -1.17 -8.35
N ARG A 108 -4.86 -0.89 -8.06
CA ARG A 108 -5.29 -0.61 -6.69
C ARG A 108 -5.03 -1.79 -5.76
N ALA A 109 -5.38 -2.99 -6.18
CA ALA A 109 -5.13 -4.20 -5.40
C ALA A 109 -3.65 -4.39 -5.10
N SER A 110 -2.78 -4.15 -6.07
CA SER A 110 -1.33 -4.25 -5.92
C SER A 110 -0.79 -3.19 -4.95
N ILE A 111 -1.25 -1.94 -5.05
CA ILE A 111 -0.86 -0.86 -4.13
C ILE A 111 -1.31 -1.19 -2.71
N ILE A 112 -2.53 -1.65 -2.52
CA ILE A 112 -3.07 -2.01 -1.19
C ILE A 112 -2.26 -3.17 -0.59
N ALA A 113 -1.95 -4.20 -1.37
CA ALA A 113 -1.11 -5.30 -0.92
C ALA A 113 0.27 -4.82 -0.45
N TYR A 114 0.87 -3.88 -1.18
CA TYR A 114 2.12 -3.25 -0.78
C TYR A 114 1.98 -2.46 0.53
N LEU A 115 0.95 -1.63 0.67
CA LEU A 115 0.71 -0.83 1.87
C LEU A 115 0.51 -1.70 3.12
N LYS A 116 -0.01 -2.91 2.97
CA LYS A 116 -0.14 -3.87 4.08
C LYS A 116 1.20 -4.41 4.56
N THR A 117 2.26 -4.28 3.78
CA THR A 117 3.62 -4.69 4.15
C THR A 117 4.41 -3.60 4.88
N VAL A 118 3.99 -2.34 4.79
CA VAL A 118 4.67 -1.21 5.44
C VAL A 118 4.05 -0.93 6.81
N LYS A 119 4.87 -1.03 7.85
CA LYS A 119 4.45 -0.94 9.25
C LYS A 119 5.01 0.30 9.94
#